data_03a6a867cf16fdd7d288797a9faacc0f
#
_entry.id   03a6a867cf16fdd7d288797a9faacc0f
#
_cell.length_a   1.000
_cell.length_b   1.000
_cell.length_c   1.000
_cell.angle_alpha   90.00
_cell.angle_beta   90.00
_cell.angle_gamma   90.00
#
_symmetry.space_group_name_H-M   'P 1'
#
loop_
_entity.id
_entity.type
_entity.pdbx_description
1 polymer ?
#
loop_
_entity_poly.entity_id
_entity_poly.type
_entity_poly.pdbx_seq_one_letter_code
_entity_poly.pdbx_strand_id
1 'polypeptide(L)'
;MLVSGVADSTAARIRAEAERIMALGESSPRLARDPVNLPIIENWTEAIGDASPVYTDEDYAAASVHGGLVAPPAMAQVWTMPGLRRPAAGDDPMSQIVAVLEEAGYTSVVATNSDHVFRRYLRPGERLSLRVALAGITGPKKTALGEGWFFTTRHTWCSGDEVVATMDFTILKFRPPDGARAGGAQPDGRRPDGGQPGGADAAAEFVLRPVTTQDTAFFWDGLAAGELRIQRCPACGALRHPPGPMCPRCGAAEPGYQVAAGTGTVFSYVVHHHPPVPGKTLPLVIALAELDEGVRVLAEMPGIRPGQVEIGMPVRIGFLRVDDALTLPAWYPAGPGPAGGDGAAAARLPGMTVDVTPTFVVATALATRDFTPVHHDRDLAVANGSQDIFLNILTDTGLVQRFISQWAGPQALIREISIRLGVPCYAGDTLRFTGHVTGREPAPAGLPAGYERCRIAVTGRGRLGDHVIATAVADVPGSAA
;
A
#
# COMPACT_ATOMS: atom_id res chain seq x y z
N MET A 1 -26.19 1.00 -31.40
CA MET A 1 -25.25 2.03 -31.87
C MET A 1 -25.36 3.37 -31.16
N LEU A 2 -26.48 3.80 -30.58
CA LEU A 2 -26.63 5.11 -29.90
C LEU A 2 -25.99 5.19 -28.50
N VAL A 3 -25.86 4.08 -27.78
CA VAL A 3 -25.33 4.07 -26.40
C VAL A 3 -23.79 4.23 -26.35
N SER A 4 -23.07 3.75 -27.35
CA SER A 4 -21.60 3.89 -27.43
C SER A 4 -21.15 5.33 -27.66
N GLY A 5 -21.88 6.11 -28.46
CA GLY A 5 -21.51 7.50 -28.77
C GLY A 5 -21.69 8.48 -27.60
N VAL A 6 -22.67 8.23 -26.71
CA VAL A 6 -22.90 9.08 -25.54
C VAL A 6 -21.85 8.83 -24.45
N ALA A 7 -21.44 7.57 -24.25
CA ALA A 7 -20.39 7.21 -23.30
C ALA A 7 -19.02 7.80 -23.72
N ASP A 8 -18.68 7.76 -24.99
CA ASP A 8 -17.45 8.37 -25.53
C ASP A 8 -17.43 9.91 -25.38
N SER A 9 -18.57 10.56 -25.59
CA SER A 9 -18.69 12.02 -25.40
C SER A 9 -18.54 12.43 -23.94
N THR A 10 -19.11 11.64 -23.00
CA THR A 10 -18.98 11.90 -21.53
C THR A 10 -17.53 11.73 -21.07
N ALA A 11 -16.86 10.66 -21.51
CA ALA A 11 -15.46 10.43 -21.16
C ALA A 11 -14.53 11.53 -21.71
N ALA A 12 -14.77 12.00 -22.94
CA ALA A 12 -14.04 13.10 -23.54
C ALA A 12 -14.25 14.41 -22.73
N ARG A 13 -15.49 14.71 -22.32
CA ARG A 13 -15.81 15.89 -21.48
C ARG A 13 -15.10 15.82 -20.14
N ILE A 14 -15.10 14.69 -19.46
CA ILE A 14 -14.40 14.51 -18.17
C ILE A 14 -12.91 14.78 -18.34
N ARG A 15 -12.26 14.26 -19.39
CA ARG A 15 -10.84 14.49 -19.65
C ARG A 15 -10.54 15.96 -19.93
N ALA A 16 -11.33 16.61 -20.77
CA ALA A 16 -11.16 18.03 -21.08
C ALA A 16 -11.30 18.92 -19.82
N GLU A 17 -12.29 18.65 -18.96
CA GLU A 17 -12.44 19.38 -17.70
C GLU A 17 -11.29 19.09 -16.72
N ALA A 18 -10.81 17.85 -16.66
CA ALA A 18 -9.65 17.54 -15.85
C ALA A 18 -8.38 18.23 -16.34
N GLU A 19 -8.15 18.31 -17.67
CA GLU A 19 -7.04 19.06 -18.25
C GLU A 19 -7.15 20.55 -17.92
N ARG A 20 -8.36 21.13 -18.00
CA ARG A 20 -8.62 22.51 -17.59
C ARG A 20 -8.27 22.74 -16.11
N ILE A 21 -8.71 21.83 -15.22
CA ILE A 21 -8.43 21.92 -13.78
C ILE A 21 -6.93 21.77 -13.51
N MET A 22 -6.24 20.82 -14.16
CA MET A 22 -4.78 20.63 -14.03
C MET A 22 -4.02 21.90 -14.48
N ALA A 23 -4.49 22.56 -15.53
CA ALA A 23 -3.86 23.79 -16.04
C ALA A 23 -4.00 25.00 -15.08
N LEU A 24 -4.93 24.98 -14.13
CA LEU A 24 -5.02 25.99 -13.08
C LEU A 24 -3.90 25.91 -12.04
N GLY A 25 -3.22 24.74 -11.94
CA GLY A 25 -2.17 24.49 -10.96
C GLY A 25 -2.66 24.31 -9.55
N GLU A 26 -1.90 24.81 -8.56
CA GLU A 26 -2.26 24.75 -7.15
C GLU A 26 -3.36 25.75 -6.80
N SER A 27 -4.26 25.35 -5.88
CA SER A 27 -5.25 26.24 -5.28
C SER A 27 -4.60 27.38 -4.49
N SER A 28 -5.37 28.40 -4.19
CA SER A 28 -5.01 29.38 -3.17
C SER A 28 -4.72 28.70 -1.83
N PRO A 29 -3.74 29.20 -1.03
CA PRO A 29 -3.41 28.59 0.25
C PRO A 29 -4.57 28.71 1.24
N ARG A 30 -5.02 27.54 1.73
CA ARG A 30 -6.04 27.46 2.77
C ARG A 30 -5.38 27.27 4.13
N LEU A 31 -5.52 28.24 5.02
CA LEU A 31 -4.96 28.18 6.37
C LEU A 31 -5.68 27.12 7.22
N ALA A 32 -4.91 26.41 8.02
CA ALA A 32 -5.44 25.59 9.10
C ALA A 32 -6.25 26.45 10.07
N ARG A 33 -7.36 25.89 10.58
CA ARG A 33 -8.23 26.61 11.53
C ARG A 33 -7.46 27.01 12.81
N ASP A 34 -6.73 26.03 13.34
CA ASP A 34 -5.97 26.16 14.57
C ASP A 34 -4.46 25.96 14.28
N PRO A 35 -3.55 26.57 15.05
CA PRO A 35 -2.16 26.18 15.01
C PRO A 35 -1.97 24.77 15.54
N VAL A 36 -0.84 24.16 15.21
CA VAL A 36 -0.40 22.91 15.83
C VAL A 36 -0.38 23.10 17.35
N ASN A 37 -1.04 22.21 18.09
CA ASN A 37 -1.19 22.36 19.53
C ASN A 37 -1.19 21.01 20.24
N LEU A 38 -0.75 21.03 21.50
CA LEU A 38 -0.57 19.82 22.31
C LEU A 38 -1.90 19.07 22.56
N PRO A 39 -3.04 19.71 22.89
CA PRO A 39 -4.28 18.98 23.11
C PRO A 39 -4.76 18.13 21.92
N ILE A 40 -4.55 18.60 20.69
CA ILE A 40 -4.91 17.83 19.49
C ILE A 40 -3.88 16.69 19.26
N ILE A 41 -2.60 16.93 19.55
CA ILE A 41 -1.57 15.88 19.50
C ILE A 41 -1.88 14.78 20.50
N GLU A 42 -2.17 15.12 21.75
CA GLU A 42 -2.51 14.16 22.82
C GLU A 42 -3.76 13.34 22.47
N ASN A 43 -4.82 14.00 22.02
CA ASN A 43 -6.03 13.29 21.59
C ASN A 43 -5.77 12.32 20.43
N TRP A 44 -4.93 12.70 19.48
CA TRP A 44 -4.59 11.84 18.35
C TRP A 44 -3.70 10.67 18.77
N THR A 45 -2.65 10.93 19.59
CA THR A 45 -1.73 9.89 20.07
C THR A 45 -2.44 8.88 20.96
N GLU A 46 -3.38 9.33 21.82
CA GLU A 46 -4.24 8.45 22.61
C GLU A 46 -5.12 7.59 21.73
N ALA A 47 -5.83 8.17 20.76
CA ALA A 47 -6.72 7.44 19.87
C ALA A 47 -5.99 6.41 19.01
N ILE A 48 -4.82 6.76 18.44
CA ILE A 48 -3.98 5.85 17.64
C ILE A 48 -3.22 4.86 18.55
N GLY A 49 -2.99 5.20 19.82
CA GLY A 49 -2.18 4.45 20.77
C GLY A 49 -0.68 4.59 20.53
N ASP A 50 -0.21 5.74 20.01
CA ASP A 50 1.21 6.04 19.80
C ASP A 50 1.77 6.74 21.05
N ALA A 51 2.46 5.99 21.90
CA ALA A 51 2.99 6.45 23.18
C ALA A 51 4.41 7.02 23.08
N SER A 52 4.85 7.49 21.90
CA SER A 52 6.20 8.05 21.75
C SER A 52 6.35 9.34 22.56
N PRO A 53 7.33 9.41 23.48
CA PRO A 53 7.48 10.55 24.40
C PRO A 53 7.86 11.87 23.69
N VAL A 54 8.35 11.83 22.46
CA VAL A 54 8.67 13.06 21.70
C VAL A 54 7.44 13.90 21.37
N TYR A 55 6.23 13.35 21.53
CA TYR A 55 4.97 14.03 21.24
C TYR A 55 4.34 14.69 22.47
N THR A 56 4.64 14.18 23.69
CA THR A 56 3.90 14.57 24.91
C THR A 56 4.79 14.86 26.12
N ASP A 57 6.07 14.46 26.11
CA ASP A 57 7.04 14.71 27.18
C ASP A 57 8.04 15.77 26.73
N GLU A 58 7.95 16.98 27.31
CA GLU A 58 8.74 18.13 26.91
C GLU A 58 10.22 17.94 27.20
N ASP A 59 10.57 17.35 28.35
CA ASP A 59 11.96 17.12 28.76
C ASP A 59 12.63 16.08 27.85
N TYR A 60 11.93 14.98 27.61
CA TYR A 60 12.40 13.96 26.66
C TYR A 60 12.56 14.52 25.25
N ALA A 61 11.57 15.24 24.76
CA ALA A 61 11.57 15.82 23.42
C ALA A 61 12.70 16.84 23.23
N ALA A 62 12.97 17.65 24.26
CA ALA A 62 14.07 18.61 24.23
C ALA A 62 15.46 17.94 24.14
N ALA A 63 15.62 16.78 24.79
CA ALA A 63 16.84 15.98 24.74
C ALA A 63 16.97 15.08 23.50
N SER A 64 15.90 14.98 22.69
CA SER A 64 15.83 14.13 21.50
C SER A 64 16.42 14.80 20.25
N VAL A 65 16.53 14.03 19.16
CA VAL A 65 16.89 14.55 17.83
C VAL A 65 15.94 15.66 17.34
N HIS A 66 14.75 15.75 17.92
CA HIS A 66 13.77 16.79 17.59
C HIS A 66 14.05 18.13 18.28
N GLY A 67 14.75 18.14 19.43
CA GLY A 67 15.09 19.34 20.20
C GLY A 67 13.87 20.10 20.74
N GLY A 68 12.78 19.40 21.05
CA GLY A 68 11.53 19.92 21.60
C GLY A 68 10.32 19.13 21.09
N LEU A 69 9.14 19.36 21.67
CA LEU A 69 7.90 18.71 21.29
C LEU A 69 7.60 18.86 19.80
N VAL A 70 7.13 17.77 19.20
CA VAL A 70 6.71 17.71 17.80
C VAL A 70 5.37 17.01 17.66
N ALA A 71 4.65 17.29 16.58
CA ALA A 71 3.49 16.51 16.19
C ALA A 71 3.91 15.26 15.41
N PRO A 72 3.21 14.13 15.57
CA PRO A 72 3.34 12.96 14.70
C PRO A 72 3.27 13.36 13.21
N PRO A 73 4.17 12.89 12.35
CA PRO A 73 4.17 13.30 10.93
C PRO A 73 2.87 12.94 10.20
N ALA A 74 2.23 11.81 10.52
CA ALA A 74 0.93 11.42 9.96
C ALA A 74 -0.20 12.42 10.28
N MET A 75 -0.01 13.32 11.25
CA MET A 75 -0.98 14.40 11.54
C MET A 75 -0.93 15.56 10.54
N ALA A 76 -0.01 15.61 9.58
CA ALA A 76 0.08 16.74 8.64
C ALA A 76 -1.26 17.08 8.00
N GLN A 77 -2.01 16.07 7.56
CA GLN A 77 -3.35 16.22 6.97
C GLN A 77 -4.39 16.67 8.00
N VAL A 78 -4.32 16.20 9.25
CA VAL A 78 -5.32 16.45 10.31
C VAL A 78 -5.53 17.94 10.57
N TRP A 79 -4.46 18.74 10.54
CA TRP A 79 -4.51 20.19 10.81
C TRP A 79 -5.36 20.96 9.81
N THR A 80 -5.46 20.46 8.57
CA THR A 80 -6.18 21.13 7.48
C THR A 80 -7.48 20.42 7.08
N MET A 81 -7.87 19.36 7.80
CA MET A 81 -9.17 18.72 7.60
C MET A 81 -10.31 19.72 7.86
N PRO A 82 -11.32 19.77 6.97
CA PRO A 82 -12.36 20.80 7.04
C PRO A 82 -13.29 20.67 8.26
N GLY A 83 -13.32 19.49 8.89
CA GLY A 83 -14.23 19.20 9.99
C GLY A 83 -15.69 19.00 9.52
N LEU A 84 -16.66 19.12 10.45
CA LEU A 84 -18.09 18.94 10.16
C LEU A 84 -18.67 20.01 9.21
N ARG A 85 -18.20 21.24 9.35
CA ARG A 85 -18.66 22.35 8.51
C ARG A 85 -17.65 22.57 7.40
N ARG A 86 -17.89 21.95 6.25
CA ARG A 86 -17.05 22.18 5.07
C ARG A 86 -17.25 23.62 4.57
N PRO A 87 -16.18 24.38 4.32
CA PRO A 87 -16.27 25.62 3.59
C PRO A 87 -16.93 25.36 2.22
N ALA A 88 -17.60 26.38 1.67
CA ALA A 88 -18.06 26.28 0.29
C ALA A 88 -16.87 25.94 -0.63
N ALA A 89 -17.12 25.10 -1.63
CA ALA A 89 -16.12 24.77 -2.64
C ALA A 89 -15.69 26.07 -3.35
N GLY A 90 -14.44 26.48 -3.10
CA GLY A 90 -13.82 27.60 -3.77
C GLY A 90 -13.06 27.14 -5.02
N ASP A 91 -11.81 27.57 -5.14
CA ASP A 91 -10.88 27.21 -6.21
C ASP A 91 -10.22 25.82 -6.01
N ASP A 92 -10.72 25.01 -5.06
CA ASP A 92 -10.16 23.70 -4.72
C ASP A 92 -10.28 22.68 -5.88
N PRO A 93 -9.17 22.27 -6.51
CA PRO A 93 -9.17 21.34 -7.65
C PRO A 93 -9.81 19.98 -7.34
N MET A 94 -9.69 19.50 -6.09
CA MET A 94 -10.31 18.24 -5.66
C MET A 94 -11.84 18.37 -5.69
N SER A 95 -12.40 19.45 -5.17
CA SER A 95 -13.85 19.68 -5.19
C SER A 95 -14.36 19.84 -6.63
N GLN A 96 -13.60 20.50 -7.50
CA GLN A 96 -13.98 20.70 -8.90
C GLN A 96 -14.05 19.36 -9.66
N ILE A 97 -13.02 18.50 -9.55
CA ILE A 97 -13.02 17.20 -10.27
C ILE A 97 -14.08 16.26 -9.70
N VAL A 98 -14.33 16.29 -8.39
CA VAL A 98 -15.43 15.53 -7.76
C VAL A 98 -16.76 15.93 -8.35
N ALA A 99 -17.05 17.23 -8.45
CA ALA A 99 -18.30 17.75 -9.04
C ALA A 99 -18.48 17.29 -10.51
N VAL A 100 -17.43 17.38 -11.33
CA VAL A 100 -17.44 16.91 -12.72
C VAL A 100 -17.80 15.42 -12.82
N LEU A 101 -17.24 14.60 -11.93
CA LEU A 101 -17.49 13.15 -11.92
C LEU A 101 -18.91 12.84 -11.38
N GLU A 102 -19.40 13.58 -10.38
CA GLU A 102 -20.74 13.44 -9.84
C GLU A 102 -21.83 13.81 -10.86
N GLU A 103 -21.65 14.91 -11.58
CA GLU A 103 -22.52 15.29 -12.70
C GLU A 103 -22.56 14.24 -13.80
N ALA A 104 -21.44 13.52 -14.02
CA ALA A 104 -21.37 12.41 -14.95
C ALA A 104 -21.93 11.09 -14.38
N GLY A 105 -22.45 11.08 -13.14
CA GLY A 105 -23.10 9.94 -12.51
C GLY A 105 -22.15 8.99 -11.74
N TYR A 106 -20.89 9.37 -11.50
CA TYR A 106 -19.93 8.64 -10.65
C TYR A 106 -20.04 9.15 -9.21
N THR A 107 -21.05 8.70 -8.47
CA THR A 107 -21.41 9.25 -7.16
C THR A 107 -20.72 8.57 -5.97
N SER A 108 -20.37 7.29 -6.11
CA SER A 108 -19.67 6.55 -5.05
C SER A 108 -18.18 6.89 -5.00
N VAL A 109 -17.58 6.80 -3.81
CA VAL A 109 -16.18 7.23 -3.59
C VAL A 109 -15.46 6.25 -2.66
N VAL A 110 -14.19 5.98 -2.96
CA VAL A 110 -13.27 5.28 -2.06
C VAL A 110 -11.86 5.81 -2.24
N ALA A 111 -11.16 6.03 -1.11
CA ALA A 111 -9.73 6.31 -1.12
C ALA A 111 -8.96 5.02 -1.44
N THR A 112 -7.97 5.09 -2.33
CA THR A 112 -7.20 3.93 -2.75
C THR A 112 -5.73 4.01 -2.34
N ASN A 113 -5.10 5.16 -2.51
CA ASN A 113 -3.67 5.34 -2.23
C ASN A 113 -3.41 6.69 -1.57
N SER A 114 -2.37 6.72 -0.74
CA SER A 114 -1.87 7.93 -0.12
C SER A 114 -0.36 7.84 0.02
N ASP A 115 0.38 8.73 -0.67
CA ASP A 115 1.85 8.75 -0.70
C ASP A 115 2.33 10.04 -0.03
N HIS A 116 2.84 9.92 1.20
CA HIS A 116 3.28 11.04 2.02
C HIS A 116 4.80 11.20 1.99
N VAL A 117 5.26 12.45 1.92
CA VAL A 117 6.67 12.84 2.15
C VAL A 117 6.70 13.89 3.24
N PHE A 118 7.43 13.60 4.32
CA PHE A 118 7.61 14.49 5.47
C PHE A 118 9.02 15.08 5.44
N ARG A 119 9.13 16.39 5.19
CA ARG A 119 10.43 17.07 5.14
C ARG A 119 10.98 17.32 6.54
N ARG A 120 10.09 17.69 7.47
CA ARG A 120 10.34 17.78 8.90
C ARG A 120 9.08 17.58 9.72
N TYR A 121 9.25 17.36 11.00
CA TYR A 121 8.13 17.29 11.94
C TYR A 121 7.66 18.72 12.30
N LEU A 122 6.37 18.84 12.61
CA LEU A 122 5.73 20.10 12.98
C LEU A 122 5.89 20.37 14.46
N ARG A 123 6.00 21.62 14.83
CA ARG A 123 6.10 22.05 16.23
C ARG A 123 4.80 22.70 16.73
N PRO A 124 4.45 22.57 18.03
CA PRO A 124 3.39 23.36 18.61
C PRO A 124 3.58 24.85 18.33
N GLY A 125 2.48 25.54 18.00
CA GLY A 125 2.46 26.96 17.63
C GLY A 125 2.53 27.24 16.12
N GLU A 126 3.01 26.31 15.28
CA GLU A 126 3.05 26.47 13.84
C GLU A 126 1.63 26.46 13.24
N ARG A 127 1.37 27.34 12.30
CA ARG A 127 0.10 27.36 11.55
C ARG A 127 0.33 26.96 10.12
N LEU A 128 -0.29 25.85 9.72
CA LEU A 128 -0.16 25.32 8.37
C LEU A 128 -1.08 26.03 7.37
N SER A 129 -0.62 26.11 6.14
CA SER A 129 -1.44 26.30 4.95
C SER A 129 -1.41 25.08 4.05
N LEU A 130 -2.50 24.82 3.35
CA LEU A 130 -2.65 23.73 2.39
C LEU A 130 -2.91 24.32 1.00
N ARG A 131 -2.17 23.86 0.01
CA ARG A 131 -2.47 24.03 -1.42
C ARG A 131 -2.75 22.66 -2.02
N VAL A 132 -3.68 22.61 -2.97
CA VAL A 132 -4.09 21.37 -3.65
C VAL A 132 -4.00 21.57 -5.16
N ALA A 133 -3.45 20.62 -5.86
CA ALA A 133 -3.46 20.54 -7.31
C ALA A 133 -4.04 19.21 -7.79
N LEU A 134 -4.70 19.19 -8.94
CA LEU A 134 -5.04 17.95 -9.62
C LEU A 134 -3.81 17.47 -10.36
N ALA A 135 -3.24 16.32 -9.94
CA ALA A 135 -2.03 15.76 -10.52
C ALA A 135 -2.31 14.82 -11.71
N GLY A 136 -3.51 14.25 -11.77
CA GLY A 136 -3.88 13.37 -12.89
C GLY A 136 -5.23 12.72 -12.72
N ILE A 137 -5.75 12.18 -13.83
CA ILE A 137 -6.97 11.39 -13.89
C ILE A 137 -6.81 10.22 -14.86
N THR A 138 -7.41 9.08 -14.54
CA THR A 138 -7.39 7.90 -15.40
C THR A 138 -8.74 7.20 -15.35
N GLY A 139 -9.31 6.92 -16.52
CA GLY A 139 -10.61 6.23 -16.63
C GLY A 139 -11.27 6.43 -18.02
N PRO A 140 -12.53 5.95 -18.16
CA PRO A 140 -13.20 5.08 -17.19
C PRO A 140 -12.54 3.69 -17.13
N LYS A 141 -12.53 3.06 -15.95
CA LYS A 141 -12.03 1.70 -15.75
C LYS A 141 -13.11 0.84 -15.09
N LYS A 142 -13.23 -0.41 -15.53
CA LYS A 142 -14.06 -1.41 -14.84
C LYS A 142 -13.28 -1.93 -13.63
N THR A 143 -13.91 -1.89 -12.47
CA THR A 143 -13.36 -2.38 -11.19
C THR A 143 -14.36 -3.35 -10.55
N ALA A 144 -13.97 -4.03 -9.49
CA ALA A 144 -14.87 -4.85 -8.69
C ALA A 144 -16.04 -4.05 -8.08
N LEU A 145 -15.85 -2.74 -7.88
CA LEU A 145 -16.85 -1.82 -7.33
C LEU A 145 -17.77 -1.21 -8.41
N GLY A 146 -17.46 -1.41 -9.69
CA GLY A 146 -18.16 -0.85 -10.83
C GLY A 146 -17.24 -0.09 -11.77
N GLU A 147 -17.83 0.65 -12.72
CA GLU A 147 -17.07 1.51 -13.62
C GLU A 147 -16.74 2.84 -12.92
N GLY A 148 -15.47 3.29 -13.01
CA GLY A 148 -15.06 4.50 -12.33
C GLY A 148 -13.81 5.18 -12.89
N TRP A 149 -13.51 6.31 -12.28
CA TRP A 149 -12.35 7.16 -12.58
C TRP A 149 -11.46 7.29 -11.36
N PHE A 150 -10.18 7.02 -11.54
CA PHE A 150 -9.15 7.34 -10.56
C PHE A 150 -8.63 8.73 -10.83
N PHE A 151 -8.58 9.57 -9.81
CA PHE A 151 -7.90 10.84 -9.88
C PHE A 151 -6.95 11.01 -8.70
N THR A 152 -5.84 11.67 -8.94
CA THR A 152 -4.81 11.93 -7.94
C THR A 152 -4.71 13.43 -7.72
N THR A 153 -4.80 13.86 -6.46
CA THR A 153 -4.54 15.23 -6.06
C THR A 153 -3.24 15.30 -5.28
N ARG A 154 -2.43 16.32 -5.58
CA ARG A 154 -1.25 16.67 -4.79
C ARG A 154 -1.62 17.70 -3.74
N HIS A 155 -1.31 17.39 -2.51
CA HIS A 155 -1.48 18.26 -1.35
C HIS A 155 -0.09 18.74 -0.91
N THR A 156 0.06 20.06 -0.72
CA THR A 156 1.31 20.69 -0.28
C THR A 156 1.02 21.48 1.00
N TRP A 157 1.63 21.06 2.12
CA TRP A 157 1.52 21.75 3.39
C TRP A 157 2.74 22.64 3.62
N CYS A 158 2.47 23.89 3.96
CA CYS A 158 3.51 24.87 4.27
C CYS A 158 3.33 25.43 5.69
N SER A 159 4.44 25.71 6.37
CA SER A 159 4.53 26.55 7.56
C SER A 159 5.23 27.86 7.16
N GLY A 160 4.48 28.95 7.07
CA GLY A 160 4.94 30.11 6.32
C GLY A 160 5.21 29.76 4.85
N ASP A 161 6.43 30.05 4.36
CA ASP A 161 6.83 29.75 2.98
C ASP A 161 7.53 28.38 2.85
N GLU A 162 7.79 27.69 3.97
CA GLU A 162 8.48 26.41 3.99
C GLU A 162 7.51 25.25 3.72
N VAL A 163 7.80 24.43 2.70
CA VAL A 163 7.10 23.17 2.48
C VAL A 163 7.54 22.14 3.53
N VAL A 164 6.61 21.74 4.39
CA VAL A 164 6.87 20.80 5.50
C VAL A 164 6.46 19.36 5.18
N ALA A 165 5.42 19.20 4.37
CA ALA A 165 4.98 17.88 3.91
C ALA A 165 4.28 17.98 2.55
N THR A 166 4.27 16.86 1.82
CA THR A 166 3.46 16.68 0.61
C THR A 166 2.76 15.33 0.64
N MET A 167 1.62 15.22 -0.07
CA MET A 167 0.89 13.96 -0.23
C MET A 167 0.29 13.89 -1.62
N ASP A 168 0.50 12.78 -2.31
CA ASP A 168 -0.29 12.40 -3.47
C ASP A 168 -1.42 11.48 -3.01
N PHE A 169 -2.65 11.93 -3.20
CA PHE A 169 -3.85 11.25 -2.73
C PHE A 169 -4.69 10.78 -3.90
N THR A 170 -4.87 9.47 -4.05
CA THR A 170 -5.63 8.88 -5.14
C THR A 170 -6.98 8.36 -4.66
N ILE A 171 -8.02 8.79 -5.35
CA ILE A 171 -9.42 8.46 -5.08
C ILE A 171 -10.02 7.80 -6.32
N LEU A 172 -10.85 6.78 -6.09
CA LEU A 172 -11.74 6.22 -7.09
C LEU A 172 -13.15 6.78 -6.90
N LYS A 173 -13.67 7.48 -7.91
CA LYS A 173 -15.11 7.80 -8.04
C LYS A 173 -15.70 6.80 -9.02
N PHE A 174 -16.79 6.13 -8.62
CA PHE A 174 -17.35 5.04 -9.41
C PHE A 174 -18.88 5.03 -9.42
N ARG A 175 -19.40 4.34 -10.39
CA ARG A 175 -20.81 4.02 -10.55
C ARG A 175 -20.97 2.54 -10.25
N PRO A 176 -21.77 2.14 -9.24
CA PRO A 176 -22.05 0.73 -8.98
C PRO A 176 -22.64 0.02 -10.20
N PRO A 177 -22.45 -1.29 -10.36
CA PRO A 177 -23.10 -2.05 -11.42
C PRO A 177 -24.63 -1.89 -11.37
N ASP A 178 -25.28 -1.89 -12.54
CA ASP A 178 -26.73 -1.82 -12.66
C ASP A 178 -27.40 -2.93 -11.84
N GLY A 179 -28.25 -2.55 -10.89
CA GLY A 179 -28.90 -3.44 -9.93
C GLY A 179 -28.35 -3.38 -8.50
N ALA A 180 -27.16 -2.86 -8.29
CA ALA A 180 -26.70 -2.45 -6.97
C ALA A 180 -27.13 -0.99 -6.74
N ARG A 181 -28.22 -0.77 -6.00
CA ARG A 181 -28.64 0.57 -5.60
C ARG A 181 -27.49 1.20 -4.80
N ALA A 182 -27.13 2.42 -5.13
CA ALA A 182 -26.51 3.34 -4.20
C ALA A 182 -27.54 3.58 -3.09
N GLY A 183 -27.46 2.84 -1.99
CA GLY A 183 -28.43 2.82 -0.89
C GLY A 183 -29.12 1.47 -0.78
N GLY A 184 -28.68 0.65 0.17
CA GLY A 184 -29.43 -0.34 0.91
C GLY A 184 -30.24 -1.38 0.12
N ALA A 185 -29.67 -2.54 -0.13
CA ALA A 185 -30.47 -3.75 -0.22
C ALA A 185 -30.72 -4.25 1.21
N GLN A 186 -31.92 -4.05 1.74
CA GLN A 186 -32.42 -4.84 2.84
C GLN A 186 -32.55 -6.29 2.37
N PRO A 187 -32.09 -7.28 3.12
CA PRO A 187 -32.50 -8.65 2.89
C PRO A 187 -33.90 -8.81 3.45
N ASP A 188 -34.88 -8.98 2.56
CA ASP A 188 -36.21 -9.46 2.89
C ASP A 188 -36.08 -10.79 3.64
N GLY A 189 -36.58 -10.80 4.86
CA GLY A 189 -36.63 -11.98 5.71
C GLY A 189 -37.63 -13.01 5.18
N ARG A 190 -37.19 -13.86 4.25
CA ARG A 190 -37.82 -15.14 3.95
C ARG A 190 -36.74 -16.21 3.78
N ARG A 191 -36.59 -17.04 4.80
CA ARG A 191 -35.96 -18.36 4.69
C ARG A 191 -36.80 -19.24 3.77
N PRO A 192 -36.21 -19.95 2.83
CA PRO A 192 -36.66 -21.24 2.43
C PRO A 192 -35.93 -22.31 3.23
N ASP A 193 -36.71 -23.19 3.84
CA ASP A 193 -36.24 -24.40 4.49
C ASP A 193 -35.59 -25.38 3.50
N GLY A 194 -34.55 -26.03 3.98
CA GLY A 194 -34.21 -27.39 3.58
C GLY A 194 -33.14 -27.55 2.52
N GLY A 195 -31.93 -27.89 2.92
CA GLY A 195 -30.93 -28.51 2.06
C GLY A 195 -29.48 -28.20 2.47
N GLN A 196 -28.94 -28.89 3.48
CA GLN A 196 -27.51 -29.13 3.58
C GLN A 196 -27.06 -30.10 2.47
N PRO A 197 -25.78 -30.10 1.99
CA PRO A 197 -24.57 -29.97 2.81
C PRO A 197 -23.39 -29.20 2.16
N GLY A 198 -22.49 -28.78 3.02
CA GLY A 198 -21.05 -28.82 2.72
C GLY A 198 -20.40 -27.55 2.20
N GLY A 199 -19.47 -27.00 2.99
CA GLY A 199 -18.39 -26.19 2.48
C GLY A 199 -18.39 -24.72 2.90
N ALA A 200 -18.29 -24.44 4.21
CA ALA A 200 -17.76 -23.16 4.69
C ALA A 200 -16.25 -23.19 4.57
N ASP A 201 -15.74 -22.93 3.36
CA ASP A 201 -14.31 -22.61 3.11
C ASP A 201 -14.19 -22.08 1.68
N ALA A 202 -14.66 -20.85 1.43
CA ALA A 202 -14.46 -20.23 0.11
C ALA A 202 -14.53 -18.71 0.18
N ALA A 203 -13.63 -18.10 0.97
CA ALA A 203 -13.18 -16.73 0.78
C ALA A 203 -11.67 -16.66 1.02
N ALA A 204 -10.95 -17.75 0.75
CA ALA A 204 -9.52 -17.69 0.50
C ALA A 204 -9.33 -16.93 -0.82
N GLU A 205 -8.53 -15.87 -0.77
CA GLU A 205 -8.08 -15.10 -1.91
C GLU A 205 -7.71 -16.08 -3.04
N PHE A 206 -8.43 -16.02 -4.18
CA PHE A 206 -8.19 -16.92 -5.30
C PHE A 206 -6.86 -16.56 -5.95
N VAL A 207 -5.78 -17.09 -5.45
CA VAL A 207 -4.47 -17.05 -6.10
C VAL A 207 -4.41 -18.17 -7.13
N LEU A 208 -4.07 -17.82 -8.37
CA LEU A 208 -3.80 -18.82 -9.40
C LEU A 208 -2.64 -19.72 -8.93
N ARG A 209 -2.97 -20.98 -8.61
CA ARG A 209 -1.98 -21.94 -8.14
C ARG A 209 -1.34 -22.66 -9.32
N PRO A 210 -0.01 -22.80 -9.32
CA PRO A 210 0.66 -23.64 -10.31
C PRO A 210 0.27 -25.09 -10.10
N VAL A 211 0.18 -25.83 -11.21
CA VAL A 211 -0.03 -27.27 -11.15
C VAL A 211 1.31 -27.93 -10.79
N THR A 212 1.35 -28.59 -9.63
CA THR A 212 2.49 -29.40 -9.24
C THR A 212 2.39 -30.79 -9.89
N THR A 213 3.34 -31.14 -10.71
CA THR A 213 3.48 -32.46 -11.34
C THR A 213 4.67 -33.20 -10.74
N GLN A 214 4.81 -34.50 -11.05
CA GLN A 214 5.98 -35.29 -10.64
C GLN A 214 7.29 -34.63 -11.10
N ASP A 215 7.31 -34.00 -12.28
CA ASP A 215 8.50 -33.37 -12.85
C ASP A 215 8.83 -32.03 -12.19
N THR A 216 7.86 -31.35 -11.57
CA THR A 216 8.00 -30.01 -11.00
C THR A 216 8.01 -30.00 -9.47
N ALA A 217 7.67 -31.11 -8.81
CA ALA A 217 7.56 -31.21 -7.36
C ALA A 217 8.84 -30.72 -6.64
N PHE A 218 10.02 -31.20 -7.08
CA PHE A 218 11.30 -30.83 -6.47
C PHE A 218 11.57 -29.31 -6.51
N PHE A 219 11.06 -28.61 -7.56
CA PHE A 219 11.19 -27.16 -7.71
C PHE A 219 10.33 -26.43 -6.66
N TRP A 220 9.06 -26.85 -6.51
CA TRP A 220 8.14 -26.26 -5.54
C TRP A 220 8.55 -26.55 -4.10
N ASP A 221 9.02 -27.78 -3.82
CA ASP A 221 9.59 -28.15 -2.52
C ASP A 221 10.84 -27.32 -2.19
N GLY A 222 11.67 -27.04 -3.22
CA GLY A 222 12.81 -26.14 -3.09
C GLY A 222 12.40 -24.74 -2.68
N LEU A 223 11.43 -24.15 -3.38
CA LEU A 223 10.94 -22.82 -3.05
C LEU A 223 10.35 -22.73 -1.63
N ALA A 224 9.63 -23.77 -1.18
CA ALA A 224 9.14 -23.87 0.19
C ALA A 224 10.27 -23.95 1.23
N ALA A 225 11.41 -24.57 0.85
CA ALA A 225 12.61 -24.66 1.68
C ALA A 225 13.56 -23.44 1.56
N GLY A 226 13.22 -22.44 0.74
CA GLY A 226 14.06 -21.27 0.49
C GLY A 226 15.23 -21.56 -0.47
N GLU A 227 15.09 -22.55 -1.35
CA GLU A 227 16.10 -22.96 -2.33
C GLU A 227 15.54 -22.82 -3.76
N LEU A 228 16.31 -22.23 -4.67
CA LEU A 228 16.02 -22.27 -6.10
C LEU A 228 16.64 -23.52 -6.72
N ARG A 229 15.86 -24.60 -6.86
CA ARG A 229 16.29 -25.86 -7.43
C ARG A 229 16.07 -25.89 -8.93
N ILE A 230 17.14 -26.00 -9.74
CA ILE A 230 17.07 -26.16 -11.20
C ILE A 230 17.36 -27.60 -11.58
N GLN A 231 16.63 -28.10 -12.60
CA GLN A 231 16.84 -29.50 -13.04
C GLN A 231 18.25 -29.68 -13.58
N ARG A 232 18.94 -30.70 -13.09
CA ARG A 232 20.25 -31.13 -13.57
C ARG A 232 20.20 -32.60 -13.95
N CYS A 233 20.56 -32.91 -15.19
CA CYS A 233 20.64 -34.29 -15.63
C CYS A 233 21.81 -35.02 -14.95
N PRO A 234 21.61 -36.11 -14.20
CA PRO A 234 22.69 -36.82 -13.56
C PRO A 234 23.63 -37.51 -14.56
N ALA A 235 23.15 -37.88 -15.76
CA ALA A 235 23.93 -38.57 -16.77
C ALA A 235 24.89 -37.65 -17.55
N CYS A 236 24.47 -36.42 -17.92
CA CYS A 236 25.27 -35.52 -18.75
C CYS A 236 25.53 -34.16 -18.15
N GLY A 237 25.02 -33.87 -16.94
CA GLY A 237 25.19 -32.61 -16.24
C GLY A 237 24.42 -31.43 -16.82
N ALA A 238 23.62 -31.60 -17.87
CA ALA A 238 22.87 -30.51 -18.48
C ALA A 238 21.86 -29.90 -17.51
N LEU A 239 21.88 -28.58 -17.41
CA LEU A 239 20.91 -27.79 -16.62
C LEU A 239 19.71 -27.42 -17.47
N ARG A 240 18.54 -27.33 -16.83
CA ARG A 240 17.29 -27.03 -17.50
C ARG A 240 16.28 -26.33 -16.56
N HIS A 241 15.60 -25.35 -17.08
CA HIS A 241 14.37 -24.77 -16.51
C HIS A 241 13.48 -24.26 -17.67
N PRO A 242 12.15 -24.46 -17.67
CA PRO A 242 11.35 -25.26 -16.71
C PRO A 242 11.74 -26.76 -16.71
N PRO A 243 11.45 -27.47 -15.59
CA PRO A 243 11.67 -28.91 -15.50
C PRO A 243 10.82 -29.71 -16.50
N GLY A 244 11.27 -30.90 -16.83
CA GLY A 244 10.53 -31.82 -17.69
C GLY A 244 11.01 -33.25 -17.54
N PRO A 245 10.28 -34.25 -18.11
CA PRO A 245 10.42 -35.67 -17.78
C PRO A 245 11.73 -36.31 -18.27
N MET A 246 12.33 -35.76 -19.33
CA MET A 246 13.54 -36.36 -19.95
C MET A 246 14.55 -35.28 -20.28
N CYS A 247 15.83 -35.60 -20.17
CA CYS A 247 16.92 -34.72 -20.59
C CYS A 247 16.87 -34.48 -22.12
N PRO A 248 16.74 -33.25 -22.61
CA PRO A 248 16.69 -32.99 -24.05
C PRO A 248 18.02 -33.21 -24.75
N ARG A 249 19.14 -33.35 -23.98
CA ARG A 249 20.47 -33.51 -24.52
C ARG A 249 20.88 -34.99 -24.70
N CYS A 250 20.49 -35.85 -23.75
CA CYS A 250 20.94 -37.26 -23.79
C CYS A 250 19.82 -38.30 -23.64
N GLY A 251 18.55 -37.87 -23.51
CA GLY A 251 17.40 -38.76 -23.39
C GLY A 251 17.24 -39.46 -22.02
N ALA A 252 18.12 -39.19 -21.04
CA ALA A 252 17.98 -39.78 -19.72
C ALA A 252 16.72 -39.28 -19.01
N ALA A 253 15.95 -40.18 -18.41
CA ALA A 253 14.71 -39.89 -17.69
C ALA A 253 14.90 -39.78 -16.16
N GLU A 254 16.10 -40.08 -15.66
CA GLU A 254 16.37 -40.01 -14.23
C GLU A 254 16.36 -38.56 -13.74
N PRO A 255 15.55 -38.25 -12.71
CA PRO A 255 15.45 -36.89 -12.21
C PRO A 255 16.66 -36.51 -11.33
N GLY A 256 17.11 -35.28 -11.45
CA GLY A 256 18.11 -34.68 -10.58
C GLY A 256 18.01 -33.19 -10.57
N TYR A 257 18.52 -32.53 -9.56
CA TYR A 257 18.53 -31.07 -9.47
C TYR A 257 19.84 -30.55 -8.88
N GLN A 258 20.03 -29.25 -9.04
CA GLN A 258 21.07 -28.44 -8.39
C GLN A 258 20.42 -27.25 -7.75
N VAL A 259 20.88 -26.86 -6.55
CA VAL A 259 20.50 -25.59 -5.95
C VAL A 259 21.30 -24.47 -6.64
N ALA A 260 20.61 -23.52 -7.23
CA ALA A 260 21.21 -22.38 -7.89
C ALA A 260 21.66 -21.33 -6.86
N ALA A 261 22.67 -20.53 -7.21
CA ALA A 261 23.14 -19.40 -6.41
C ALA A 261 22.03 -18.34 -6.21
N GLY A 262 21.06 -18.33 -7.11
CA GLY A 262 19.92 -17.40 -7.04
C GLY A 262 20.26 -16.00 -7.50
N THR A 263 21.40 -15.78 -8.14
CA THR A 263 21.84 -14.54 -8.78
C THR A 263 21.75 -14.65 -10.29
N GLY A 264 21.60 -13.50 -10.97
CA GLY A 264 21.51 -13.43 -12.42
C GLY A 264 21.22 -12.03 -12.92
N THR A 265 20.84 -11.92 -14.18
CA THR A 265 20.49 -10.63 -14.81
C THR A 265 19.14 -10.71 -15.52
N VAL A 266 18.42 -9.60 -15.58
CA VAL A 266 17.16 -9.50 -16.35
C VAL A 266 17.49 -9.69 -17.83
N PHE A 267 17.06 -10.83 -18.37
CA PHE A 267 17.19 -11.13 -19.81
C PHE A 267 16.08 -10.45 -20.63
N SER A 268 14.85 -10.46 -20.10
CA SER A 268 13.68 -9.82 -20.69
C SER A 268 12.64 -9.57 -19.59
N TYR A 269 11.72 -8.65 -19.84
CA TYR A 269 10.60 -8.42 -18.92
C TYR A 269 9.35 -7.98 -19.65
N VAL A 270 8.21 -8.13 -18.99
CA VAL A 270 6.93 -7.57 -19.42
C VAL A 270 6.30 -6.79 -18.28
N VAL A 271 5.55 -5.77 -18.62
CA VAL A 271 4.72 -5.03 -17.68
C VAL A 271 3.27 -5.37 -17.97
N HIS A 272 2.67 -6.13 -17.09
CA HIS A 272 1.29 -6.55 -17.24
C HIS A 272 0.37 -5.48 -16.66
N HIS A 273 -0.40 -4.82 -17.53
CA HIS A 273 -1.34 -3.76 -17.18
C HIS A 273 -2.79 -4.25 -17.15
N HIS A 274 -3.12 -5.26 -17.95
CA HIS A 274 -4.50 -5.77 -18.10
C HIS A 274 -4.48 -7.13 -18.81
N PRO A 275 -5.44 -8.06 -18.52
CA PRO A 275 -6.53 -8.01 -17.54
C PRO A 275 -6.05 -8.12 -16.09
N PRO A 276 -6.92 -7.82 -15.08
CA PRO A 276 -6.59 -8.05 -13.68
C PRO A 276 -6.20 -9.51 -13.43
N VAL A 277 -5.15 -9.72 -12.65
CA VAL A 277 -4.72 -11.05 -12.20
C VAL A 277 -5.16 -11.22 -10.75
N PRO A 278 -5.97 -12.25 -10.41
CA PRO A 278 -6.39 -12.50 -9.04
C PRO A 278 -5.21 -12.55 -8.06
N GLY A 279 -5.31 -11.86 -6.94
CA GLY A 279 -4.25 -11.77 -5.93
C GLY A 279 -3.02 -10.95 -6.33
N LYS A 280 -3.03 -10.23 -7.46
CA LYS A 280 -1.91 -9.40 -7.92
C LYS A 280 -2.30 -7.95 -8.14
N THR A 281 -1.33 -7.07 -7.83
CA THR A 281 -1.44 -5.64 -8.09
C THR A 281 -0.89 -5.28 -9.45
N LEU A 282 -1.64 -4.47 -10.19
CA LEU A 282 -1.21 -3.96 -11.48
C LEU A 282 -0.76 -2.48 -11.36
N PRO A 283 0.22 -2.06 -12.16
CA PRO A 283 0.99 -2.85 -13.14
C PRO A 283 1.91 -3.85 -12.46
N LEU A 284 1.94 -5.09 -12.97
CA LEU A 284 2.80 -6.17 -12.48
C LEU A 284 4.00 -6.31 -13.41
N VAL A 285 5.20 -6.20 -12.87
CA VAL A 285 6.43 -6.47 -13.61
C VAL A 285 6.80 -7.94 -13.45
N ILE A 286 6.95 -8.64 -14.57
CA ILE A 286 7.37 -10.04 -14.63
C ILE A 286 8.65 -10.10 -15.43
N ALA A 287 9.73 -10.59 -14.83
CA ALA A 287 11.04 -10.68 -15.47
C ALA A 287 11.43 -12.16 -15.72
N LEU A 288 12.01 -12.37 -16.88
CA LEU A 288 12.76 -13.57 -17.21
C LEU A 288 14.24 -13.27 -16.92
N ALA A 289 14.76 -13.80 -15.82
CA ALA A 289 16.17 -13.61 -15.47
C ALA A 289 17.02 -14.80 -15.92
N GLU A 290 18.18 -14.50 -16.48
CA GLU A 290 19.22 -15.48 -16.77
C GLU A 290 20.12 -15.62 -15.55
N LEU A 291 20.13 -16.84 -14.98
CA LEU A 291 20.95 -17.18 -13.83
C LEU A 291 22.42 -17.29 -14.21
N ASP A 292 23.32 -17.15 -13.24
CA ASP A 292 24.75 -17.36 -13.42
C ASP A 292 25.06 -18.79 -13.88
N GLU A 293 24.18 -19.76 -13.65
CA GLU A 293 24.23 -21.14 -14.13
C GLU A 293 23.79 -21.32 -15.61
N GLY A 294 23.37 -20.24 -16.29
CA GLY A 294 23.03 -20.24 -17.70
C GLY A 294 21.63 -20.76 -18.03
N VAL A 295 20.73 -20.88 -17.05
CA VAL A 295 19.30 -21.16 -17.28
C VAL A 295 18.46 -19.93 -16.97
N ARG A 296 17.25 -19.86 -17.51
CA ARG A 296 16.37 -18.72 -17.33
C ARG A 296 15.17 -19.09 -16.49
N VAL A 297 14.82 -18.22 -15.54
CA VAL A 297 13.68 -18.39 -14.63
C VAL A 297 12.77 -17.18 -14.71
N LEU A 298 11.48 -17.44 -14.91
CA LEU A 298 10.43 -16.42 -14.93
C LEU A 298 9.88 -16.23 -13.53
N ALA A 299 9.85 -14.99 -13.05
CA ALA A 299 9.18 -14.62 -11.80
C ALA A 299 8.76 -13.15 -11.81
N GLU A 300 7.85 -12.78 -10.90
CA GLU A 300 7.50 -11.39 -10.70
C GLU A 300 8.61 -10.59 -10.02
N MET A 301 8.57 -9.27 -10.18
CA MET A 301 9.45 -8.31 -9.48
C MET A 301 8.60 -7.47 -8.52
N PRO A 302 8.36 -7.92 -7.28
CA PRO A 302 7.50 -7.20 -6.34
C PRO A 302 8.08 -5.83 -5.97
N GLY A 303 7.22 -4.81 -5.93
CA GLY A 303 7.59 -3.48 -5.46
C GLY A 303 8.42 -2.63 -6.42
N ILE A 304 8.82 -3.15 -7.58
CA ILE A 304 9.53 -2.37 -8.61
C ILE A 304 8.52 -1.63 -9.50
N ARG A 305 8.80 -0.36 -9.81
CA ARG A 305 8.00 0.38 -10.78
C ARG A 305 8.44 0.04 -12.21
N PRO A 306 7.52 0.02 -13.20
CA PRO A 306 7.83 -0.34 -14.59
C PRO A 306 9.04 0.40 -15.19
N GLY A 307 9.20 1.68 -14.89
CA GLY A 307 10.32 2.51 -15.39
C GLY A 307 11.66 2.29 -14.66
N GLN A 308 11.73 1.39 -13.70
CA GLN A 308 12.95 1.06 -12.95
C GLN A 308 13.60 -0.25 -13.40
N VAL A 309 12.93 -1.00 -14.29
CA VAL A 309 13.44 -2.28 -14.80
C VAL A 309 14.15 -2.07 -16.11
N GLU A 310 15.36 -2.62 -16.23
CA GLU A 310 16.18 -2.56 -17.44
C GLU A 310 16.71 -3.97 -17.78
N ILE A 311 16.86 -4.26 -19.08
CA ILE A 311 17.54 -5.49 -19.53
C ILE A 311 19.02 -5.40 -19.11
N GLY A 312 19.54 -6.50 -18.57
CA GLY A 312 20.88 -6.55 -17.99
C GLY A 312 20.96 -6.12 -16.53
N MET A 313 19.83 -5.64 -15.92
CA MET A 313 19.80 -5.32 -14.50
C MET A 313 20.15 -6.57 -13.67
N PRO A 314 21.15 -6.47 -12.75
CA PRO A 314 21.45 -7.57 -11.85
C PRO A 314 20.27 -7.81 -10.89
N VAL A 315 19.92 -9.09 -10.69
CA VAL A 315 18.82 -9.52 -9.82
C VAL A 315 19.23 -10.71 -8.95
N ARG A 316 18.51 -10.84 -7.82
CA ARG A 316 18.61 -11.97 -6.92
C ARG A 316 17.24 -12.58 -6.67
N ILE A 317 17.21 -13.88 -6.46
CA ILE A 317 15.98 -14.59 -6.10
C ILE A 317 15.51 -14.22 -4.69
N GLY A 318 14.21 -14.16 -4.52
CA GLY A 318 13.54 -14.19 -3.24
C GLY A 318 12.38 -15.17 -3.27
N PHE A 319 11.85 -15.48 -2.10
CA PHE A 319 10.84 -16.51 -1.90
C PHE A 319 9.58 -15.85 -1.32
N LEU A 320 8.56 -15.70 -2.16
CA LEU A 320 7.30 -15.06 -1.81
C LEU A 320 6.33 -16.11 -1.26
N ARG A 321 6.23 -16.21 0.06
CA ARG A 321 5.26 -17.11 0.69
C ARG A 321 3.86 -16.55 0.50
N VAL A 322 3.04 -17.26 -0.26
CA VAL A 322 1.63 -16.92 -0.51
C VAL A 322 0.77 -17.41 0.65
N ASP A 323 0.96 -18.67 1.05
CA ASP A 323 0.31 -19.31 2.21
C ASP A 323 1.18 -20.49 2.73
N ASP A 324 0.64 -21.33 3.60
CA ASP A 324 1.36 -22.46 4.18
C ASP A 324 1.73 -23.55 3.14
N ALA A 325 1.02 -23.59 2.02
CA ALA A 325 1.19 -24.61 0.98
C ALA A 325 1.87 -24.10 -0.30
N LEU A 326 2.06 -22.76 -0.46
CA LEU A 326 2.58 -22.17 -1.69
C LEU A 326 3.60 -21.07 -1.43
N THR A 327 4.80 -21.27 -1.95
CA THR A 327 5.84 -20.25 -2.07
C THR A 327 6.18 -20.05 -3.55
N LEU A 328 6.19 -18.81 -4.02
CA LEU A 328 6.52 -18.44 -5.40
C LEU A 328 7.92 -17.83 -5.47
N PRO A 329 8.65 -18.00 -6.59
CA PRO A 329 9.88 -17.27 -6.83
C PRO A 329 9.56 -15.80 -7.12
N ALA A 330 10.46 -14.89 -6.72
CA ALA A 330 10.37 -13.47 -7.02
C ALA A 330 11.77 -12.92 -7.31
N TRP A 331 11.88 -11.98 -8.27
CA TRP A 331 13.13 -11.29 -8.56
C TRP A 331 13.19 -9.95 -7.85
N TYR A 332 14.32 -9.68 -7.22
CA TYR A 332 14.63 -8.38 -6.61
C TYR A 332 15.91 -7.82 -7.24
N PRO A 333 15.99 -6.50 -7.47
CA PRO A 333 17.24 -5.89 -7.94
C PRO A 333 18.40 -6.27 -7.03
N ALA A 334 19.50 -6.74 -7.60
CA ALA A 334 20.75 -6.88 -6.87
C ALA A 334 21.36 -5.47 -6.82
N GLY A 335 21.03 -4.69 -5.78
CA GLY A 335 21.78 -3.49 -5.45
C GLY A 335 23.22 -3.85 -5.11
N PRO A 336 24.16 -2.86 -4.97
CA PRO A 336 25.50 -3.15 -4.52
C PRO A 336 25.40 -3.85 -3.15
N GLY A 337 25.46 -5.18 -3.18
CA GLY A 337 25.38 -6.00 -2.00
C GLY A 337 26.66 -5.86 -1.19
N PRO A 338 26.59 -5.96 0.15
CA PRO A 338 27.77 -6.30 0.92
C PRO A 338 28.20 -7.71 0.46
N ALA A 339 29.47 -7.82 0.05
CA ALA A 339 30.11 -9.07 -0.29
C ALA A 339 29.97 -10.09 0.86
N GLY A 340 29.48 -11.26 0.51
CA GLY A 340 29.63 -12.53 1.24
C GLY A 340 29.43 -12.49 2.75
N GLY A 341 28.25 -12.86 3.20
CA GLY A 341 27.96 -13.15 4.61
C GLY A 341 26.58 -13.77 4.69
N ASP A 342 26.52 -14.90 5.36
CA ASP A 342 25.38 -15.73 5.66
C ASP A 342 24.03 -15.03 5.66
N GLY A 343 23.02 -15.61 5.01
CA GLY A 343 21.66 -15.09 4.85
C GLY A 343 21.08 -14.44 6.11
N ALA A 344 21.33 -13.15 6.27
CA ALA A 344 20.60 -12.36 7.24
C ALA A 344 19.16 -12.29 6.73
N ALA A 345 18.29 -13.06 7.34
CA ALA A 345 16.84 -12.93 7.22
C ALA A 345 16.52 -11.43 7.31
N ALA A 346 15.82 -10.89 6.30
CA ALA A 346 15.38 -9.50 6.34
C ALA A 346 14.85 -9.22 7.74
N ALA A 347 15.45 -8.24 8.45
CA ALA A 347 15.15 -8.00 9.87
C ALA A 347 13.65 -7.74 9.99
N ARG A 348 12.94 -8.73 10.52
CA ARG A 348 11.47 -8.66 10.74
C ARG A 348 11.22 -7.69 11.88
N LEU A 349 10.31 -6.79 11.67
CA LEU A 349 9.84 -5.94 12.74
C LEU A 349 8.95 -6.74 13.70
N PRO A 350 8.97 -6.43 15.02
CA PRO A 350 8.00 -7.00 15.96
C PRO A 350 6.57 -6.76 15.48
N GLY A 351 5.72 -7.80 15.51
CA GLY A 351 4.34 -7.67 15.09
C GLY A 351 3.53 -6.75 16.03
N MET A 352 2.57 -6.01 15.48
CA MET A 352 1.62 -5.20 16.23
C MET A 352 0.19 -5.68 15.94
N THR A 353 -0.64 -5.77 16.97
CA THR A 353 -2.05 -6.13 16.84
C THR A 353 -2.92 -4.99 17.38
N VAL A 354 -3.98 -4.66 16.65
CA VAL A 354 -4.95 -3.63 17.00
C VAL A 354 -6.35 -4.23 16.99
N ASP A 355 -7.06 -4.14 18.11
CA ASP A 355 -8.47 -4.51 18.18
C ASP A 355 -9.32 -3.36 17.66
N VAL A 356 -9.92 -3.55 16.50
CA VAL A 356 -10.71 -2.54 15.79
C VAL A 356 -12.14 -2.54 16.35
N THR A 357 -12.28 -2.07 17.60
CA THR A 357 -13.59 -1.95 18.23
C THR A 357 -14.40 -0.80 17.59
N PRO A 358 -15.74 -0.78 17.73
CA PRO A 358 -16.53 0.37 17.30
C PRO A 358 -16.04 1.69 17.92
N THR A 359 -15.64 1.65 19.21
CA THR A 359 -15.07 2.82 19.90
C THR A 359 -13.78 3.27 19.25
N PHE A 360 -12.89 2.34 18.87
CA PHE A 360 -11.63 2.66 18.19
C PHE A 360 -11.87 3.33 16.83
N VAL A 361 -12.78 2.77 16.02
CA VAL A 361 -13.12 3.35 14.70
C VAL A 361 -13.64 4.78 14.85
N VAL A 362 -14.56 5.01 15.78
CA VAL A 362 -15.13 6.35 16.03
C VAL A 362 -14.09 7.29 16.62
N ALA A 363 -13.33 6.86 17.63
CA ALA A 363 -12.32 7.70 18.28
C ALA A 363 -11.25 8.17 17.29
N THR A 364 -10.76 7.26 16.43
CA THR A 364 -9.74 7.60 15.44
C THR A 364 -10.31 8.46 14.30
N ALA A 365 -11.56 8.27 13.89
CA ALA A 365 -12.23 9.15 12.94
C ALA A 365 -12.34 10.60 13.49
N LEU A 366 -12.70 10.75 14.77
CA LEU A 366 -12.76 12.05 15.43
C LEU A 366 -11.36 12.67 15.59
N ALA A 367 -10.38 11.88 16.04
CA ALA A 367 -9.01 12.35 16.23
C ALA A 367 -8.34 12.77 14.92
N THR A 368 -8.63 12.07 13.81
CA THR A 368 -8.18 12.44 12.47
C THR A 368 -9.04 13.53 11.82
N ARG A 369 -10.13 13.95 12.47
CA ARG A 369 -11.10 14.93 11.98
C ARG A 369 -11.75 14.52 10.64
N ASP A 370 -11.80 13.24 10.37
CA ASP A 370 -12.53 12.67 9.25
C ASP A 370 -13.97 12.35 9.68
N PHE A 371 -14.82 13.35 9.50
CA PHE A 371 -16.23 13.26 9.84
C PHE A 371 -17.10 12.67 8.72
N THR A 372 -16.50 11.86 7.84
CA THR A 372 -17.28 11.11 6.85
C THR A 372 -18.14 10.07 7.57
N PRO A 373 -19.48 10.07 7.37
CA PRO A 373 -20.39 9.24 8.18
C PRO A 373 -20.06 7.75 8.24
N VAL A 374 -19.51 7.19 7.17
CA VAL A 374 -19.14 5.76 7.10
C VAL A 374 -18.13 5.31 8.17
N HIS A 375 -17.47 6.26 8.85
CA HIS A 375 -16.49 5.97 9.89
C HIS A 375 -17.04 6.13 11.31
N HIS A 376 -18.29 6.65 11.50
CA HIS A 376 -18.83 6.89 12.83
C HIS A 376 -20.34 6.70 12.94
N ASP A 377 -21.08 6.58 11.85
CA ASP A 377 -22.53 6.36 11.80
C ASP A 377 -22.81 5.02 11.10
N ARG A 378 -23.16 4.01 11.91
CA ARG A 378 -23.41 2.65 11.42
C ARG A 378 -24.59 2.59 10.46
N ASP A 379 -25.66 3.31 10.74
CA ASP A 379 -26.88 3.26 9.93
C ASP A 379 -26.62 3.87 8.55
N LEU A 380 -25.91 4.99 8.50
CA LEU A 380 -25.48 5.61 7.25
C LEU A 380 -24.43 4.76 6.51
N ALA A 381 -23.50 4.11 7.22
CA ALA A 381 -22.52 3.21 6.61
C ALA A 381 -23.23 2.05 5.90
N VAL A 382 -24.19 1.40 6.58
CA VAL A 382 -24.99 0.31 6.03
C VAL A 382 -25.90 0.80 4.89
N ALA A 383 -26.54 1.96 5.02
CA ALA A 383 -27.34 2.56 3.96
C ALA A 383 -26.52 2.85 2.70
N ASN A 384 -25.22 3.12 2.84
CA ASN A 384 -24.27 3.30 1.74
C ASN A 384 -23.63 1.99 1.23
N GLY A 385 -24.13 0.83 1.66
CA GLY A 385 -23.71 -0.48 1.16
C GLY A 385 -22.50 -1.09 1.89
N SER A 386 -22.03 -0.47 2.98
CA SER A 386 -20.98 -1.03 3.85
C SER A 386 -21.57 -2.09 4.80
N GLN A 387 -20.73 -3.04 5.28
CA GLN A 387 -21.19 -4.02 6.28
C GLN A 387 -21.33 -3.39 7.67
N ASP A 388 -20.49 -2.44 7.99
CA ASP A 388 -20.42 -1.71 9.25
C ASP A 388 -19.60 -0.41 9.06
N ILE A 389 -19.39 0.36 10.12
CA ILE A 389 -18.36 1.41 10.14
C ILE A 389 -16.97 0.77 10.01
N PHE A 390 -16.03 1.47 9.38
CA PHE A 390 -14.71 0.97 9.08
C PHE A 390 -13.62 2.04 9.23
N LEU A 391 -12.36 1.63 9.29
CA LEU A 391 -11.20 2.53 9.42
C LEU A 391 -11.07 3.47 8.23
N ASN A 392 -10.63 4.69 8.48
CA ASN A 392 -10.25 5.65 7.45
C ASN A 392 -8.74 5.62 7.17
N ILE A 393 -8.34 6.07 5.99
CA ILE A 393 -6.93 6.05 5.55
C ILE A 393 -6.00 6.91 6.43
N LEU A 394 -6.51 7.94 7.11
CA LEU A 394 -5.72 8.76 8.03
C LEU A 394 -5.36 7.96 9.28
N THR A 395 -6.32 7.17 9.81
CA THR A 395 -6.08 6.20 10.88
C THR A 395 -5.04 5.18 10.47
N ASP A 396 -5.17 4.61 9.25
CA ASP A 396 -4.23 3.63 8.73
C ASP A 396 -2.81 4.20 8.59
N THR A 397 -2.69 5.46 8.13
CA THR A 397 -1.40 6.16 8.08
C THR A 397 -0.79 6.31 9.48
N GLY A 398 -1.62 6.65 10.48
CA GLY A 398 -1.21 6.73 11.88
C GLY A 398 -0.76 5.38 12.46
N LEU A 399 -1.48 4.30 12.14
CA LEU A 399 -1.12 2.95 12.58
C LEU A 399 0.18 2.45 11.95
N VAL A 400 0.42 2.73 10.66
CA VAL A 400 1.70 2.43 10.00
C VAL A 400 2.84 3.23 10.66
N GLN A 401 2.64 4.52 10.93
CA GLN A 401 3.60 5.34 11.68
C GLN A 401 3.90 4.71 13.03
N ARG A 402 2.87 4.42 13.84
CA ARG A 402 3.00 3.79 15.16
C ARG A 402 3.78 2.48 15.09
N PHE A 403 3.47 1.61 14.12
CA PHE A 403 4.16 0.33 13.92
C PHE A 403 5.66 0.52 13.69
N ILE A 404 6.03 1.53 12.88
CA ILE A 404 7.44 1.85 12.61
C ILE A 404 8.10 2.46 13.84
N SER A 405 7.44 3.42 14.52
CA SER A 405 7.98 4.10 15.70
C SER A 405 8.20 3.14 16.87
N GLN A 406 7.34 2.13 17.05
CA GLN A 406 7.51 1.10 18.09
C GLN A 406 8.75 0.24 17.86
N TRP A 407 9.11 -0.04 16.61
CA TRP A 407 10.34 -0.76 16.27
C TRP A 407 11.57 0.14 16.33
N ALA A 408 11.50 1.31 15.70
CA ALA A 408 12.66 2.19 15.49
C ALA A 408 12.98 3.06 16.72
N GLY A 409 12.06 3.15 17.66
CA GLY A 409 12.17 4.00 18.84
C GLY A 409 11.86 5.48 18.59
N PRO A 410 11.76 6.27 19.66
CA PRO A 410 11.30 7.67 19.59
C PRO A 410 12.31 8.63 18.95
N GLN A 411 13.54 8.20 18.71
CA GLN A 411 14.56 8.98 18.00
C GLN A 411 14.48 8.81 16.47
N ALA A 412 13.58 7.95 15.96
CA ALA A 412 13.43 7.73 14.54
C ALA A 412 12.73 8.91 13.85
N LEU A 413 13.14 9.18 12.61
CA LEU A 413 12.56 10.23 11.77
C LEU A 413 11.90 9.57 10.56
N ILE A 414 10.58 9.43 10.57
CA ILE A 414 9.82 8.95 9.43
C ILE A 414 9.83 10.02 8.35
N ARG A 415 10.23 9.65 7.13
CA ARG A 415 10.38 10.53 5.98
C ARG A 415 9.30 10.33 4.94
N GLU A 416 8.92 9.09 4.72
CA GLU A 416 7.91 8.74 3.72
C GLU A 416 7.01 7.64 4.26
N ILE A 417 5.73 7.71 3.92
CA ILE A 417 4.76 6.63 4.09
C ILE A 417 3.91 6.59 2.83
N SER A 418 3.96 5.46 2.12
CA SER A 418 3.09 5.17 0.99
C SER A 418 2.12 4.07 1.38
N ILE A 419 0.82 4.34 1.29
CA ILE A 419 -0.22 3.38 1.65
C ILE A 419 -1.09 3.10 0.43
N ARG A 420 -1.41 1.82 0.28
CA ARG A 420 -2.49 1.35 -0.57
C ARG A 420 -3.48 0.56 0.28
N LEU A 421 -4.75 0.94 0.18
CA LEU A 421 -5.83 0.20 0.82
C LEU A 421 -6.28 -0.98 -0.05
N GLY A 422 -6.47 -2.12 0.61
CA GLY A 422 -7.04 -3.34 0.02
C GLY A 422 -8.50 -3.51 0.43
N VAL A 423 -8.80 -4.55 1.23
CA VAL A 423 -10.16 -4.81 1.72
C VAL A 423 -10.50 -3.93 2.93
N PRO A 424 -11.76 -3.53 3.14
CA PRO A 424 -12.16 -2.76 4.31
C PRO A 424 -11.85 -3.48 5.63
N CYS A 425 -11.48 -2.74 6.67
CA CYS A 425 -11.36 -3.23 8.04
C CYS A 425 -12.49 -2.66 8.89
N TYR A 426 -13.44 -3.50 9.25
CA TYR A 426 -14.67 -3.12 9.92
C TYR A 426 -14.55 -3.14 11.46
N ALA A 427 -15.47 -2.45 12.12
CA ALA A 427 -15.64 -2.56 13.55
C ALA A 427 -15.88 -4.03 13.96
N GLY A 428 -15.19 -4.49 15.00
CA GLY A 428 -15.18 -5.89 15.46
C GLY A 428 -14.07 -6.75 14.86
N ASP A 429 -13.24 -6.19 13.99
CA ASP A 429 -12.07 -6.87 13.43
C ASP A 429 -10.84 -6.77 14.35
N THR A 430 -9.84 -7.60 14.05
CA THR A 430 -8.49 -7.49 14.62
C THR A 430 -7.51 -7.27 13.49
N LEU A 431 -6.82 -6.13 13.48
CA LEU A 431 -5.85 -5.77 12.46
C LEU A 431 -4.43 -6.12 12.93
N ARG A 432 -3.74 -6.99 12.20
CA ARG A 432 -2.38 -7.46 12.52
C ARG A 432 -1.38 -6.85 11.55
N PHE A 433 -0.44 -6.08 12.09
CA PHE A 433 0.67 -5.51 11.34
C PHE A 433 1.88 -6.42 11.41
N THR A 434 2.50 -6.63 10.25
CA THR A 434 3.80 -7.27 10.08
C THR A 434 4.64 -6.41 9.15
N GLY A 435 5.96 -6.48 9.29
CA GLY A 435 6.84 -5.72 8.44
C GLY A 435 8.27 -6.24 8.47
N HIS A 436 9.06 -5.76 7.54
CA HIS A 436 10.48 -6.07 7.45
C HIS A 436 11.24 -4.94 6.76
N VAL A 437 12.51 -4.80 7.10
CA VAL A 437 13.42 -3.86 6.42
C VAL A 437 13.79 -4.43 5.06
N THR A 438 13.50 -3.69 3.99
CA THR A 438 13.80 -4.08 2.60
C THR A 438 15.12 -3.51 2.09
N GLY A 439 15.69 -2.53 2.80
CA GLY A 439 16.97 -1.93 2.44
C GLY A 439 17.47 -1.00 3.53
N ARG A 440 18.78 -0.86 3.65
CA ARG A 440 19.48 0.07 4.53
C ARG A 440 20.52 0.83 3.73
N GLU A 441 20.66 2.11 3.99
CA GLU A 441 21.66 2.99 3.39
C GLU A 441 22.11 4.02 4.45
N PRO A 442 23.31 4.62 4.33
CA PRO A 442 23.71 5.70 5.22
C PRO A 442 22.68 6.82 5.24
N ALA A 443 22.35 7.32 6.42
CA ALA A 443 21.44 8.45 6.54
C ALA A 443 22.04 9.72 5.91
N PRO A 444 21.21 10.66 5.41
CA PRO A 444 21.69 11.93 4.88
C PRO A 444 22.49 12.73 5.88
N ALA A 445 23.37 13.59 5.38
CA ALA A 445 24.13 14.53 6.21
C ALA A 445 23.21 15.43 7.05
N GLY A 446 23.64 15.75 8.27
CA GLY A 446 22.91 16.60 9.22
C GLY A 446 22.21 15.85 10.35
N LEU A 447 22.23 14.52 10.33
CA LEU A 447 21.79 13.68 11.46
C LEU A 447 22.97 13.28 12.35
N PRO A 448 22.71 12.89 13.62
CA PRO A 448 23.74 12.37 14.49
C PRO A 448 24.47 11.17 13.87
N ALA A 449 25.75 10.97 14.24
CA ALA A 449 26.54 9.84 13.78
C ALA A 449 25.85 8.51 14.14
N GLY A 450 25.89 7.53 13.22
CA GLY A 450 25.29 6.21 13.44
C GLY A 450 23.83 6.07 13.00
N TYR A 451 23.23 7.13 12.42
CA TYR A 451 21.91 6.97 11.80
C TYR A 451 22.00 6.25 10.46
N GLU A 452 21.01 5.40 10.20
CA GLU A 452 20.83 4.72 8.92
C GLU A 452 19.44 5.05 8.35
N ARG A 453 19.35 5.14 7.04
CA ARG A 453 18.07 5.22 6.33
C ARG A 453 17.55 3.83 6.01
N CYS A 454 16.41 3.48 6.55
CA CYS A 454 15.75 2.20 6.33
C CYS A 454 14.55 2.35 5.39
N ARG A 455 14.46 1.43 4.42
CA ARG A 455 13.24 1.18 3.65
C ARG A 455 12.51 0.01 4.29
N ILE A 456 11.21 0.15 4.50
CA ILE A 456 10.42 -0.78 5.30
C ILE A 456 9.17 -1.15 4.51
N ALA A 457 8.87 -2.44 4.39
CA ALA A 457 7.59 -2.93 3.90
C ALA A 457 6.71 -3.29 5.09
N VAL A 458 5.44 -2.90 5.04
CA VAL A 458 4.46 -3.12 6.10
C VAL A 458 3.17 -3.67 5.49
N THR A 459 2.58 -4.68 6.14
CA THR A 459 1.26 -5.21 5.79
C THR A 459 0.41 -5.23 7.04
N GLY A 460 -0.79 -4.65 6.96
CA GLY A 460 -1.84 -4.74 7.97
C GLY A 460 -2.96 -5.65 7.47
N ARG A 461 -3.15 -6.81 8.12
CA ARG A 461 -4.12 -7.84 7.72
C ARG A 461 -5.25 -7.94 8.72
N GLY A 462 -6.48 -7.80 8.25
CA GLY A 462 -7.72 -8.03 8.98
C GLY A 462 -8.37 -9.37 8.61
N ARG A 463 -9.58 -9.59 9.08
CA ARG A 463 -10.35 -10.82 8.83
C ARG A 463 -10.64 -11.06 7.33
N LEU A 464 -10.83 -10.00 6.56
CA LEU A 464 -11.16 -10.08 5.12
C LEU A 464 -9.92 -10.14 4.21
N GLY A 465 -8.71 -10.02 4.75
CA GLY A 465 -7.48 -10.01 3.97
C GLY A 465 -6.58 -8.80 4.28
N ASP A 466 -5.71 -8.45 3.33
CA ASP A 466 -4.81 -7.32 3.48
C ASP A 466 -5.59 -6.01 3.35
N HIS A 467 -5.70 -5.31 4.48
CA HIS A 467 -6.34 -4.00 4.57
C HIS A 467 -5.38 -2.88 4.19
N VAL A 468 -4.15 -2.93 4.73
CA VAL A 468 -3.08 -1.97 4.48
C VAL A 468 -1.89 -2.66 3.84
N ILE A 469 -1.43 -2.15 2.71
CA ILE A 469 -0.14 -2.49 2.11
C ILE A 469 0.64 -1.19 2.04
N ALA A 470 1.77 -1.12 2.77
CA ALA A 470 2.52 0.11 2.87
C ALA A 470 4.03 -0.08 2.67
N THR A 471 4.67 0.97 2.23
CA THR A 471 6.12 1.13 2.28
C THR A 471 6.45 2.43 3.01
N ALA A 472 7.57 2.45 3.72
CA ALA A 472 8.01 3.62 4.41
C ALA A 472 9.53 3.83 4.30
N VAL A 473 9.95 5.07 4.48
CA VAL A 473 11.35 5.46 4.64
C VAL A 473 11.50 6.12 6.00
N ALA A 474 12.43 5.64 6.81
CA ALA A 474 12.73 6.21 8.11
C ALA A 474 14.25 6.29 8.32
N ASP A 475 14.72 7.42 8.88
CA ASP A 475 16.08 7.54 9.40
C ASP A 475 16.06 7.08 10.86
N VAL A 476 16.83 6.04 11.20
CA VAL A 476 16.80 5.38 12.50
C VAL A 476 18.20 5.33 13.12
N PRO A 477 18.34 5.39 14.45
CA PRO A 477 19.62 5.13 15.10
C PRO A 477 20.13 3.72 14.76
N GLY A 478 21.41 3.55 14.44
CA GLY A 478 22.00 2.28 14.02
C GLY A 478 21.99 1.15 15.04
N SER A 479 21.47 1.38 16.26
CA SER A 479 21.22 0.36 17.29
C SER A 479 19.79 -0.21 17.25
N ALA A 480 18.92 0.26 16.34
CA ALA A 480 17.59 -0.27 16.12
C ALA A 480 17.66 -1.54 15.23
N ALA A 481 18.18 -2.64 15.81
CA ALA A 481 18.28 -3.95 15.18
C ALA A 481 17.37 -4.95 15.89
#